data_c8b47d47885a19dd0e23a4e5b0f755b1
#
_entry.id   c8b47d47885a19dd0e23a4e5b0f755b1
#
_cell.length_a   1.000
_cell.length_b   1.000
_cell.length_c   1.000
_cell.angle_alpha   90.00
_cell.angle_beta   90.00
_cell.angle_gamma   90.00
#
_symmetry.space_group_name_H-M   'P 1'
#
loop_
_entity.id
_entity.type
_entity.pdbx_description
1 polymer ?
#
loop_
_entity_poly.entity_id
_entity_poly.type
_entity_poly.pdbx_seq_one_letter_code
_entity_poly.pdbx_strand_id
1 'polypeptide(L)'
;MPEIFLNGQAVEAGAEQTVLEVALANGIHVPTFCWHPQLSTAGNCRMCLVEVEGRGLDIACNMPVSAGMKVFTDSDEVKAHRKAILQFITLNHPVDCGICDKAGECTLQDYHYTYNGEASLSRDEKVTSTKYYNLSNRILLDNERCILCLRCTRFTHEISKSMALGVERRGDVSNIRPVEDRPLSEDPYSDNIVDICPVGALQSRQFLHKARVWYLKATPSVCPGCERGCTIQVWHRKPEWFLKSLDQRQNTSIARITPLENPAVNGPWICNKGRDLARIFERTRAEEPMLKGRPVGIAAALDEARRLIGAARHPVALVSNWGSNEELETFKRCLGEVFHCHVKRDWLPEDGERVQDDLLIRADKNPNSAKARELFHEVGDPVIDEGTDLVLVWGEGFDFARVPRQAKVIFINSYLQPENGHADVFLPASIQTERRGHYTNFQGVVSVFEPCFEKKPGVSHAEDLFKALATPAREHA
;
A
#
# COMPACT_ATOMS: atom_id res chain seq x y z
N MET A 1 35.16 10.37 11.53
CA MET A 1 34.36 9.12 11.59
C MET A 1 35.36 8.00 11.79
N PRO A 2 35.05 6.95 12.58
CA PRO A 2 35.95 5.81 12.69
C PRO A 2 36.07 5.09 11.36
N GLU A 3 37.30 4.69 10.98
CA GLU A 3 37.56 3.79 9.85
C GLU A 3 37.59 2.35 10.37
N ILE A 4 36.90 1.44 9.68
CA ILE A 4 36.91 0.00 9.93
C ILE A 4 37.24 -0.75 8.64
N PHE A 5 37.59 -2.01 8.74
CA PHE A 5 37.91 -2.87 7.59
C PHE A 5 36.86 -3.97 7.47
N LEU A 6 36.07 -3.92 6.40
CA LEU A 6 35.11 -4.99 6.06
C LEU A 6 35.67 -5.85 4.94
N ASN A 7 35.93 -7.14 5.24
CA ASN A 7 36.55 -8.09 4.31
C ASN A 7 37.87 -7.59 3.68
N GLY A 8 38.65 -6.81 4.45
CA GLY A 8 39.93 -6.20 4.01
C GLY A 8 39.78 -4.84 3.32
N GLN A 9 38.56 -4.36 3.05
CA GLN A 9 38.30 -3.05 2.48
C GLN A 9 38.07 -2.01 3.59
N ALA A 10 38.80 -0.90 3.55
CA ALA A 10 38.61 0.22 4.45
C ALA A 10 37.29 0.95 4.14
N VAL A 11 36.48 1.18 5.16
CA VAL A 11 35.18 1.91 5.05
C VAL A 11 35.03 2.88 6.21
N GLU A 12 34.45 4.04 5.94
CA GLU A 12 34.09 5.00 6.97
C GLU A 12 32.78 4.59 7.63
N ALA A 13 32.70 4.73 8.94
CA ALA A 13 31.51 4.42 9.72
C ALA A 13 31.06 5.60 10.58
N GLY A 14 29.78 5.76 10.81
CA GLY A 14 29.25 6.67 11.82
C GLY A 14 29.54 6.14 13.23
N ALA A 15 29.81 7.05 14.18
CA ALA A 15 30.20 6.68 15.55
C ALA A 15 29.15 5.83 16.30
N GLU A 16 27.87 5.94 15.93
CA GLU A 16 26.75 5.23 16.58
C GLU A 16 26.24 4.03 15.76
N GLN A 17 26.85 3.76 14.60
CA GLN A 17 26.44 2.65 13.75
C GLN A 17 26.89 1.31 14.30
N THR A 18 26.09 0.29 14.04
CA THR A 18 26.49 -1.10 14.22
C THR A 18 27.28 -1.62 13.00
N VAL A 19 28.04 -2.68 13.19
CA VAL A 19 28.72 -3.37 12.08
C VAL A 19 27.76 -3.78 10.97
N LEU A 20 26.55 -4.22 11.32
CA LEU A 20 25.51 -4.57 10.35
C LEU A 20 25.10 -3.37 9.49
N GLU A 21 24.84 -2.22 10.11
CA GLU A 21 24.41 -1.00 9.41
C GLU A 21 25.49 -0.50 8.46
N VAL A 22 26.77 -0.54 8.90
CA VAL A 22 27.89 -0.15 8.05
C VAL A 22 28.06 -1.13 6.89
N ALA A 23 27.93 -2.46 7.13
CA ALA A 23 27.99 -3.46 6.06
C ALA A 23 26.89 -3.23 5.01
N LEU A 24 25.65 -3.03 5.43
CA LEU A 24 24.50 -2.76 4.53
C LEU A 24 24.68 -1.46 3.74
N ALA A 25 25.16 -0.39 4.37
CA ALA A 25 25.43 0.89 3.71
C ALA A 25 26.52 0.77 2.62
N ASN A 26 27.42 -0.20 2.74
CA ASN A 26 28.46 -0.49 1.76
C ASN A 26 28.11 -1.65 0.80
N GLY A 27 26.84 -2.04 0.74
CA GLY A 27 26.36 -3.09 -0.17
C GLY A 27 26.79 -4.51 0.21
N ILE A 28 27.31 -4.72 1.43
CA ILE A 28 27.71 -6.03 1.93
C ILE A 28 26.51 -6.65 2.65
N HIS A 29 25.95 -7.70 2.07
CA HIS A 29 24.83 -8.41 2.65
C HIS A 29 25.26 -9.30 3.82
N VAL A 30 24.75 -8.98 5.01
CA VAL A 30 24.85 -9.83 6.20
C VAL A 30 23.45 -10.36 6.55
N PRO A 31 23.23 -11.69 6.55
CA PRO A 31 21.90 -12.25 6.71
C PRO A 31 21.34 -12.01 8.11
N THR A 32 20.03 -11.71 8.18
CA THR A 32 19.33 -11.47 9.46
C THR A 32 17.91 -12.02 9.42
N PHE A 33 17.38 -12.47 10.59
CA PHE A 33 15.95 -12.75 10.75
C PHE A 33 15.30 -11.78 11.74
N CYS A 34 15.95 -11.51 12.87
CA CYS A 34 15.30 -10.70 13.93
C CYS A 34 15.51 -9.20 13.76
N TRP A 35 16.58 -8.74 13.11
CA TRP A 35 16.84 -7.32 12.92
C TRP A 35 15.91 -6.68 11.88
N HIS A 36 15.48 -5.46 12.16
CA HIS A 36 14.71 -4.61 11.25
C HIS A 36 15.12 -3.15 11.51
N PRO A 37 15.34 -2.31 10.47
CA PRO A 37 15.90 -0.96 10.66
C PRO A 37 15.03 -0.02 11.51
N GLN A 38 13.73 -0.29 11.61
CA GLN A 38 12.79 0.53 12.37
C GLN A 38 12.35 -0.09 13.70
N LEU A 39 13.01 -1.16 14.15
CA LEU A 39 12.70 -1.82 15.43
C LEU A 39 13.96 -1.96 16.27
N SER A 40 13.81 -2.01 17.58
CA SER A 40 14.93 -2.29 18.48
C SER A 40 15.63 -3.60 18.12
N THR A 41 16.90 -3.73 18.49
CA THR A 41 17.68 -4.94 18.18
C THR A 41 17.39 -6.05 19.18
N ALA A 42 16.85 -7.18 18.71
CA ALA A 42 16.60 -8.35 19.55
C ALA A 42 17.86 -9.23 19.75
N GLY A 43 18.75 -9.30 18.77
CA GLY A 43 20.01 -10.08 18.84
C GLY A 43 19.85 -11.59 19.01
N ASN A 44 18.64 -12.17 18.85
CA ASN A 44 18.32 -13.54 19.26
C ASN A 44 18.48 -14.58 18.13
N CYS A 45 18.39 -14.21 16.86
CA CYS A 45 18.46 -15.19 15.75
C CYS A 45 19.88 -15.65 15.43
N ARG A 46 20.90 -14.91 15.81
CA ARG A 46 22.33 -15.18 15.58
C ARG A 46 22.77 -15.28 14.11
N MET A 47 21.86 -15.07 13.16
CA MET A 47 22.17 -15.24 11.73
C MET A 47 23.17 -14.21 11.21
N CYS A 48 23.29 -13.04 11.87
CA CYS A 48 24.20 -11.95 11.52
C CYS A 48 25.61 -12.11 12.12
N LEU A 49 26.05 -13.34 12.45
CA LEU A 49 27.41 -13.58 12.91
C LEU A 49 28.43 -13.11 11.88
N VAL A 50 29.47 -12.46 12.38
CA VAL A 50 30.67 -12.04 11.66
C VAL A 50 31.89 -12.40 12.51
N GLU A 51 33.05 -12.54 11.89
CA GLU A 51 34.32 -12.76 12.58
C GLU A 51 35.02 -11.40 12.75
N VAL A 52 35.51 -11.13 13.95
CA VAL A 52 36.28 -9.91 14.28
C VAL A 52 37.66 -10.30 14.68
N GLU A 53 38.67 -9.71 14.02
CA GLU A 53 40.07 -9.98 14.32
C GLU A 53 40.38 -9.75 15.81
N GLY A 54 40.96 -10.77 16.47
CA GLY A 54 41.29 -10.71 17.90
C GLY A 54 40.13 -10.87 18.88
N ARG A 55 38.89 -10.99 18.39
CA ARG A 55 37.69 -11.18 19.23
C ARG A 55 36.92 -12.47 18.91
N GLY A 56 37.02 -12.96 17.67
CA GLY A 56 36.29 -14.13 17.20
C GLY A 56 34.87 -13.76 16.70
N LEU A 57 33.95 -14.71 16.77
CA LEU A 57 32.56 -14.54 16.27
C LEU A 57 31.71 -13.68 17.20
N ASP A 58 31.02 -12.70 16.60
CA ASP A 58 30.03 -11.88 17.30
C ASP A 58 28.90 -11.45 16.36
N ILE A 59 27.80 -10.91 16.92
CA ILE A 59 26.61 -10.51 16.17
C ILE A 59 26.74 -9.08 15.64
N ALA A 60 26.76 -8.91 14.33
CA ALA A 60 26.90 -7.61 13.69
C ALA A 60 25.76 -6.61 14.02
N CYS A 61 24.53 -7.10 14.25
CA CYS A 61 23.36 -6.23 14.47
C CYS A 61 23.35 -5.49 15.81
N ASN A 62 24.19 -5.88 16.76
CA ASN A 62 24.29 -5.25 18.09
C ASN A 62 25.72 -4.84 18.46
N MET A 63 26.63 -4.92 17.51
CA MET A 63 28.05 -4.60 17.73
C MET A 63 28.32 -3.19 17.24
N PRO A 64 28.59 -2.21 18.13
CA PRO A 64 29.02 -0.88 17.73
C PRO A 64 30.39 -0.93 17.07
N VAL A 65 30.61 -0.08 16.08
CA VAL A 65 31.91 0.03 15.41
C VAL A 65 32.96 0.70 16.29
N SER A 66 34.21 0.30 16.14
CA SER A 66 35.37 0.97 16.74
C SER A 66 36.48 1.14 15.72
N ALA A 67 37.28 2.23 15.85
CA ALA A 67 38.34 2.54 14.90
C ALA A 67 39.35 1.40 14.77
N GLY A 68 39.72 1.09 13.54
CA GLY A 68 40.66 0.00 13.20
C GLY A 68 40.10 -1.42 13.30
N MET A 69 38.80 -1.56 13.62
CA MET A 69 38.14 -2.88 13.69
C MET A 69 38.20 -3.58 12.33
N LYS A 70 38.65 -4.84 12.33
CA LYS A 70 38.65 -5.68 11.13
C LYS A 70 37.59 -6.76 11.25
N VAL A 71 36.68 -6.78 10.30
CA VAL A 71 35.48 -7.65 10.30
C VAL A 71 35.44 -8.47 9.02
N PHE A 72 35.26 -9.76 9.17
CA PHE A 72 35.10 -10.72 8.07
C PHE A 72 33.66 -11.24 8.09
N THR A 73 32.92 -10.94 7.03
CA THR A 73 31.49 -11.31 6.92
C THR A 73 31.27 -12.66 6.26
N ASP A 74 32.33 -13.28 5.73
CA ASP A 74 32.24 -14.45 4.85
C ASP A 74 33.39 -15.47 5.06
N SER A 75 34.00 -15.50 6.27
CA SER A 75 35.01 -16.52 6.60
C SER A 75 34.39 -17.93 6.67
N ASP A 76 35.21 -18.95 6.59
CA ASP A 76 34.76 -20.36 6.67
C ASP A 76 34.09 -20.65 8.02
N GLU A 77 34.57 -20.04 9.10
CA GLU A 77 33.95 -20.14 10.42
C GLU A 77 32.54 -19.50 10.44
N VAL A 78 32.38 -18.31 9.88
CA VAL A 78 31.10 -17.65 9.74
C VAL A 78 30.13 -18.50 8.92
N LYS A 79 30.56 -19.08 7.79
CA LYS A 79 29.73 -19.96 6.94
C LYS A 79 29.26 -21.18 7.69
N ALA A 80 30.18 -21.85 8.41
CA ALA A 80 29.89 -23.06 9.19
C ALA A 80 28.81 -22.77 10.27
N HIS A 81 28.93 -21.63 10.98
CA HIS A 81 27.99 -21.28 12.01
C HIS A 81 26.61 -20.87 11.45
N ARG A 82 26.55 -20.12 10.33
CA ARG A 82 25.29 -19.81 9.65
C ARG A 82 24.56 -21.07 9.19
N LYS A 83 25.30 -22.03 8.64
CA LYS A 83 24.78 -23.35 8.26
C LYS A 83 24.18 -24.08 9.47
N ALA A 84 24.88 -24.13 10.59
CA ALA A 84 24.40 -24.76 11.81
C ALA A 84 23.15 -24.08 12.36
N ILE A 85 23.09 -22.74 12.37
CA ILE A 85 21.92 -21.99 12.80
C ILE A 85 20.70 -22.34 11.92
N LEU A 86 20.87 -22.41 10.61
CA LEU A 86 19.77 -22.78 9.71
C LEU A 86 19.33 -24.22 9.91
N GLN A 87 20.24 -25.16 10.19
CA GLN A 87 19.87 -26.53 10.55
C GLN A 87 19.05 -26.57 11.83
N PHE A 88 19.40 -25.81 12.88
CA PHE A 88 18.58 -25.69 14.10
C PHE A 88 17.21 -25.09 13.82
N ILE A 89 17.10 -24.01 13.04
CA ILE A 89 15.83 -23.38 12.70
C ILE A 89 14.94 -24.36 11.91
N THR A 90 15.51 -25.09 10.95
CA THR A 90 14.75 -26.01 10.11
C THR A 90 14.45 -27.36 10.80
N LEU A 91 15.04 -27.64 11.95
CA LEU A 91 14.81 -28.87 12.70
C LEU A 91 13.32 -29.12 12.95
N ASN A 92 12.61 -28.12 13.46
CA ASN A 92 11.18 -28.20 13.75
C ASN A 92 10.31 -27.45 12.73
N HIS A 93 10.87 -26.62 11.85
CA HIS A 93 10.09 -25.90 10.85
C HIS A 93 9.39 -26.90 9.90
N PRO A 94 8.05 -26.78 9.67
CA PRO A 94 7.34 -27.71 8.81
C PRO A 94 7.72 -27.55 7.34
N VAL A 95 7.77 -28.66 6.60
CA VAL A 95 8.06 -28.67 5.15
C VAL A 95 6.75 -28.54 4.36
N ASP A 96 6.03 -27.46 4.59
CA ASP A 96 4.75 -27.19 3.95
C ASP A 96 4.75 -25.97 3.00
N CYS A 97 5.92 -25.66 2.42
CA CYS A 97 6.09 -24.55 1.47
C CYS A 97 5.09 -24.60 0.31
N GLY A 98 4.67 -25.81 -0.09
CA GLY A 98 3.65 -26.02 -1.13
C GLY A 98 2.31 -25.40 -0.84
N ILE A 99 1.94 -25.22 0.44
CA ILE A 99 0.68 -24.61 0.89
C ILE A 99 0.88 -23.29 1.63
N CYS A 100 2.12 -22.84 1.82
CA CYS A 100 2.47 -21.62 2.53
C CYS A 100 2.51 -20.43 1.54
N ASP A 101 1.73 -19.38 1.78
CA ASP A 101 1.68 -18.21 0.91
C ASP A 101 2.95 -17.36 0.93
N LYS A 102 3.86 -17.58 1.89
CA LYS A 102 5.17 -16.92 1.93
C LYS A 102 6.19 -17.54 0.95
N ALA A 103 5.88 -18.67 0.31
CA ALA A 103 6.78 -19.28 -0.66
C ALA A 103 7.12 -18.33 -1.81
N GLY A 104 8.41 -18.18 -2.13
CA GLY A 104 8.93 -17.27 -3.14
C GLY A 104 9.25 -15.86 -2.61
N GLU A 105 8.94 -15.57 -1.34
CA GLU A 105 9.34 -14.35 -0.62
C GLU A 105 9.72 -14.66 0.85
N CYS A 106 10.13 -15.90 1.11
CA CYS A 106 10.45 -16.40 2.45
C CYS A 106 11.96 -16.32 2.70
N THR A 107 12.36 -15.45 3.63
CA THR A 107 13.78 -15.28 3.98
C THR A 107 14.42 -16.59 4.46
N LEU A 108 13.68 -17.47 5.18
CA LEU A 108 14.21 -18.75 5.60
C LEU A 108 14.47 -19.67 4.39
N GLN A 109 13.58 -19.68 3.40
CA GLN A 109 13.76 -20.45 2.18
C GLN A 109 14.98 -19.98 1.41
N ASP A 110 15.14 -18.66 1.22
CA ASP A 110 16.27 -18.08 0.51
C ASP A 110 17.61 -18.39 1.22
N TYR A 111 17.64 -18.22 2.54
CA TYR A 111 18.85 -18.50 3.33
C TYR A 111 19.17 -20.00 3.40
N HIS A 112 18.15 -20.87 3.41
CA HIS A 112 18.37 -22.30 3.33
C HIS A 112 19.11 -22.67 2.04
N TYR A 113 18.67 -22.16 0.89
CA TYR A 113 19.35 -22.41 -0.39
C TYR A 113 20.74 -21.77 -0.46
N THR A 114 20.90 -20.59 0.11
CA THR A 114 22.16 -19.83 0.03
C THR A 114 23.25 -20.40 0.96
N TYR A 115 22.89 -20.77 2.20
CA TYR A 115 23.87 -21.06 3.25
C TYR A 115 23.84 -22.49 3.78
N ASN A 116 22.78 -23.26 3.57
CA ASN A 116 22.68 -24.64 4.04
C ASN A 116 22.67 -25.65 2.87
N GLY A 117 21.62 -25.61 2.04
CA GLY A 117 21.49 -26.47 0.85
C GLY A 117 21.33 -27.98 1.13
N GLU A 118 21.26 -28.40 2.38
CA GLU A 118 21.24 -29.80 2.79
C GLU A 118 19.92 -30.20 3.43
N ALA A 119 19.59 -31.49 3.34
CA ALA A 119 18.45 -32.06 4.01
C ALA A 119 18.59 -31.99 5.55
N SER A 120 17.48 -32.12 6.27
CA SER A 120 17.48 -32.16 7.74
C SER A 120 18.35 -33.37 8.22
N LEU A 121 19.19 -33.10 9.20
CA LEU A 121 19.99 -34.13 9.85
C LEU A 121 19.21 -34.98 10.85
N SER A 122 18.06 -34.45 11.37
CA SER A 122 17.19 -35.19 12.30
C SER A 122 16.17 -36.01 11.53
N ARG A 123 15.92 -37.21 12.06
CA ARG A 123 14.84 -38.11 11.67
C ARG A 123 13.72 -38.18 12.69
N ASP A 124 13.85 -37.45 13.79
CA ASP A 124 12.84 -37.38 14.84
C ASP A 124 11.60 -36.61 14.35
N GLU A 125 10.47 -36.90 14.96
CA GLU A 125 9.23 -36.14 14.70
C GLU A 125 9.41 -34.68 15.10
N LYS A 126 8.88 -33.78 14.28
CA LYS A 126 8.93 -32.34 14.55
C LYS A 126 8.01 -31.98 15.72
N VAL A 127 8.49 -31.08 16.56
CA VAL A 127 7.69 -30.56 17.69
C VAL A 127 6.51 -29.74 17.14
N THR A 128 5.31 -30.05 17.62
CA THR A 128 4.09 -29.32 17.27
C THR A 128 3.88 -28.12 18.19
N SER A 129 3.29 -27.07 17.65
CA SER A 129 3.01 -25.83 18.37
C SER A 129 1.56 -25.37 18.18
N THR A 130 1.10 -24.50 19.05
CA THR A 130 -0.25 -23.92 18.96
C THR A 130 -0.41 -23.08 17.68
N LYS A 131 -1.54 -23.23 17.03
CA LYS A 131 -1.91 -22.46 15.84
C LYS A 131 -3.10 -21.55 16.15
N TYR A 132 -2.95 -20.26 15.85
CA TYR A 132 -4.01 -19.27 15.98
C TYR A 132 -4.53 -18.87 14.60
N TYR A 133 -5.34 -19.76 13.99
CA TYR A 133 -5.92 -19.49 12.66
C TYR A 133 -6.84 -18.26 12.65
N ASN A 134 -7.28 -17.80 13.81
CA ASN A 134 -8.07 -16.60 14.01
C ASN A 134 -7.35 -15.61 14.95
N LEU A 135 -6.09 -15.29 14.66
CA LEU A 135 -5.37 -14.28 15.43
C LEU A 135 -6.13 -12.94 15.41
N SER A 136 -6.70 -12.60 14.24
CA SER A 136 -7.70 -11.55 14.07
C SER A 136 -8.58 -11.89 12.84
N ASN A 137 -9.58 -11.03 12.56
CA ASN A 137 -10.36 -11.12 11.32
C ASN A 137 -9.51 -10.93 10.05
N ARG A 138 -8.27 -10.46 10.18
CA ARG A 138 -7.35 -10.13 9.08
C ARG A 138 -6.16 -11.06 8.98
N ILE A 139 -5.71 -11.63 10.10
CA ILE A 139 -4.42 -12.31 10.21
C ILE A 139 -4.58 -13.70 10.80
N LEU A 140 -3.87 -14.64 10.22
CA LEU A 140 -3.68 -16.01 10.68
C LEU A 140 -2.26 -16.15 11.25
N LEU A 141 -2.10 -16.87 12.37
CA LEU A 141 -0.81 -17.25 12.95
C LEU A 141 -0.66 -18.77 13.00
N ASP A 142 0.43 -19.27 12.44
CA ASP A 142 0.90 -20.65 12.56
C ASP A 142 2.25 -20.66 13.29
N ASN A 143 2.23 -21.03 14.59
CA ASN A 143 3.43 -21.05 15.40
C ASN A 143 4.42 -22.16 15.00
N GLU A 144 4.00 -23.21 14.31
CA GLU A 144 4.93 -24.22 13.80
C GLU A 144 5.89 -23.64 12.76
N ARG A 145 5.45 -22.62 12.01
CA ARG A 145 6.29 -21.88 11.06
C ARG A 145 7.08 -20.75 11.71
N CYS A 146 6.78 -20.41 12.96
CA CYS A 146 7.41 -19.29 13.65
C CYS A 146 8.85 -19.65 14.05
N ILE A 147 9.79 -18.73 13.74
CA ILE A 147 11.21 -18.84 14.12
C ILE A 147 11.58 -17.94 15.30
N LEU A 148 10.57 -17.44 16.03
CA LEU A 148 10.72 -16.59 17.22
C LEU A 148 11.65 -15.38 17.04
N CYS A 149 11.59 -14.75 15.87
CA CYS A 149 12.39 -13.56 15.57
C CYS A 149 11.90 -12.30 16.32
N LEU A 150 10.71 -12.32 16.87
CA LEU A 150 10.07 -11.28 17.68
C LEU A 150 9.83 -9.94 16.96
N ARG A 151 9.89 -9.88 15.63
CA ARG A 151 9.57 -8.63 14.90
C ARG A 151 8.13 -8.20 15.15
N CYS A 152 7.18 -9.13 15.15
CA CYS A 152 5.76 -8.83 15.34
C CYS A 152 5.45 -8.30 16.74
N THR A 153 6.03 -8.87 17.78
CA THR A 153 5.84 -8.39 19.16
C THR A 153 6.46 -7.00 19.33
N ARG A 154 7.70 -6.79 18.85
CA ARG A 154 8.33 -5.46 18.89
C ARG A 154 7.56 -4.42 18.10
N PHE A 155 7.02 -4.78 16.92
CA PHE A 155 6.16 -3.87 16.14
C PHE A 155 4.94 -3.41 16.95
N THR A 156 4.24 -4.35 17.59
CA THR A 156 3.05 -3.99 18.39
C THR A 156 3.40 -3.19 19.64
N HIS A 157 4.62 -3.30 20.15
CA HIS A 157 5.09 -2.54 21.30
C HIS A 157 5.65 -1.17 20.94
N GLU A 158 6.47 -1.10 19.90
CA GLU A 158 7.29 0.07 19.57
C GLU A 158 6.62 1.01 18.55
N ILE A 159 5.95 0.44 17.55
CA ILE A 159 5.38 1.20 16.42
C ILE A 159 3.89 1.47 16.62
N SER A 160 3.06 0.43 16.62
CA SER A 160 1.62 0.62 16.79
C SER A 160 1.18 0.87 18.22
N LYS A 161 2.04 0.54 19.19
CA LYS A 161 1.82 0.69 20.64
C LYS A 161 0.56 -0.02 21.16
N SER A 162 0.01 -0.94 20.37
CA SER A 162 -1.16 -1.75 20.76
C SER A 162 -0.82 -2.77 21.83
N MET A 163 0.45 -3.23 21.90
CA MET A 163 0.92 -4.32 22.78
C MET A 163 0.07 -5.60 22.63
N ALA A 164 -0.51 -5.82 21.44
CA ALA A 164 -1.48 -6.90 21.22
C ALA A 164 -0.85 -8.29 21.12
N LEU A 165 0.48 -8.39 20.98
CA LEU A 165 1.20 -9.66 20.88
C LEU A 165 2.27 -9.79 21.96
N GLY A 166 2.38 -10.99 22.52
CA GLY A 166 3.40 -11.37 23.49
C GLY A 166 4.01 -12.74 23.17
N VAL A 167 4.88 -13.20 24.06
CA VAL A 167 5.45 -14.55 24.04
C VAL A 167 4.95 -15.31 25.27
N GLU A 168 4.35 -16.46 25.05
CA GLU A 168 4.00 -17.38 26.13
C GLU A 168 5.04 -18.49 26.27
N ARG A 169 5.16 -19.02 27.48
CA ARG A 169 6.10 -20.06 27.89
C ARG A 169 7.57 -19.63 27.66
N ARG A 170 8.47 -20.38 28.27
CA ARG A 170 9.93 -20.22 28.16
C ARG A 170 10.56 -21.59 28.12
N GLY A 171 11.72 -21.70 27.50
CA GLY A 171 12.44 -22.95 27.37
C GLY A 171 12.16 -23.65 26.05
N ASP A 172 11.71 -24.89 26.08
CA ASP A 172 11.56 -25.78 24.93
C ASP A 172 10.42 -25.40 23.96
N VAL A 173 9.36 -24.77 24.47
CA VAL A 173 8.17 -24.42 23.67
C VAL A 173 7.76 -22.98 23.93
N SER A 174 8.39 -22.06 23.24
CA SER A 174 7.96 -20.65 23.23
C SER A 174 7.06 -20.38 22.03
N ASN A 175 5.95 -19.67 22.22
CA ASN A 175 5.00 -19.34 21.18
C ASN A 175 4.65 -17.85 21.18
N ILE A 176 4.38 -17.30 20.02
CA ILE A 176 3.70 -16.00 19.91
C ILE A 176 2.23 -16.21 20.26
N ARG A 177 1.68 -15.33 21.09
CA ARG A 177 0.27 -15.34 21.47
C ARG A 177 -0.37 -13.97 21.43
N PRO A 178 -1.68 -13.88 21.22
CA PRO A 178 -2.43 -12.64 21.44
C PRO A 178 -2.50 -12.33 22.95
N VAL A 179 -2.58 -11.06 23.28
CA VAL A 179 -2.84 -10.57 24.64
C VAL A 179 -4.35 -10.38 24.80
N GLU A 180 -4.97 -11.01 25.81
CA GLU A 180 -6.43 -11.12 25.94
C GLU A 180 -7.15 -9.77 25.99
N ASP A 181 -6.63 -8.81 26.76
CA ASP A 181 -7.25 -7.50 26.93
C ASP A 181 -6.84 -6.47 25.83
N ARG A 182 -6.15 -6.92 24.80
CA ARG A 182 -5.61 -6.06 23.72
C ARG A 182 -5.76 -6.72 22.37
N PRO A 183 -6.98 -6.77 21.83
CA PRO A 183 -7.25 -7.49 20.59
C PRO A 183 -6.53 -6.85 19.40
N LEU A 184 -5.78 -7.66 18.68
CA LEU A 184 -5.06 -7.23 17.47
C LEU A 184 -5.99 -6.65 16.39
N SER A 185 -7.28 -6.97 16.43
CA SER A 185 -8.30 -6.43 15.52
C SER A 185 -8.53 -4.92 15.68
N GLU A 186 -8.20 -4.35 16.84
CA GLU A 186 -8.31 -2.91 17.11
C GLU A 186 -7.04 -2.13 16.74
N ASP A 187 -5.96 -2.82 16.40
CA ASP A 187 -4.73 -2.19 15.93
C ASP A 187 -4.87 -1.81 14.44
N PRO A 188 -4.92 -0.50 14.09
CA PRO A 188 -5.10 -0.05 12.72
C PRO A 188 -3.88 -0.30 11.83
N TYR A 189 -2.79 -0.83 12.37
CA TYR A 189 -1.54 -1.13 11.70
C TYR A 189 -1.17 -2.61 11.73
N SER A 190 -2.04 -3.47 12.28
CA SER A 190 -1.76 -4.88 12.54
C SER A 190 -1.19 -5.66 11.36
N ASP A 191 -1.65 -5.38 10.14
CA ASP A 191 -1.23 -6.13 8.96
C ASP A 191 0.24 -5.94 8.57
N ASN A 192 0.94 -4.90 9.10
CA ASN A 192 2.38 -4.74 8.89
C ASN A 192 3.20 -5.90 9.47
N ILE A 193 2.69 -6.59 10.51
CA ILE A 193 3.39 -7.75 11.05
C ILE A 193 3.49 -8.91 10.06
N VAL A 194 2.59 -8.99 9.08
CA VAL A 194 2.64 -9.99 7.99
C VAL A 194 3.79 -9.69 7.03
N ASP A 195 4.00 -8.40 6.70
CA ASP A 195 5.06 -7.99 5.77
C ASP A 195 6.45 -8.23 6.38
N ILE A 196 6.63 -7.80 7.65
CA ILE A 196 7.92 -7.94 8.33
C ILE A 196 8.20 -9.33 8.87
N CYS A 197 7.23 -10.26 8.79
CA CYS A 197 7.47 -11.65 9.18
C CYS A 197 8.40 -12.31 8.14
N PRO A 198 9.60 -12.79 8.54
CA PRO A 198 10.56 -13.35 7.59
C PRO A 198 10.17 -14.74 7.07
N VAL A 199 9.12 -15.33 7.64
CA VAL A 199 8.62 -16.67 7.31
C VAL A 199 7.10 -16.66 7.16
N GLY A 200 6.50 -17.80 6.80
CA GLY A 200 5.04 -17.94 6.63
C GLY A 200 4.24 -18.17 7.92
N ALA A 201 4.75 -17.73 9.08
CA ALA A 201 4.03 -17.86 10.34
C ALA A 201 2.82 -16.92 10.42
N LEU A 202 2.96 -15.68 10.00
CA LEU A 202 1.88 -14.69 9.90
C LEU A 202 1.44 -14.57 8.44
N GLN A 203 0.15 -14.75 8.20
CA GLN A 203 -0.43 -14.71 6.85
C GLN A 203 -1.67 -13.82 6.82
N SER A 204 -1.80 -13.02 5.75
CA SER A 204 -2.97 -12.19 5.51
C SER A 204 -4.13 -13.04 4.99
N ARG A 205 -5.29 -12.98 5.66
CA ARG A 205 -6.52 -13.64 5.18
C ARG A 205 -6.98 -13.11 3.83
N GLN A 206 -6.71 -11.84 3.56
CA GLN A 206 -7.06 -11.22 2.29
C GLN A 206 -6.27 -11.82 1.12
N PHE A 207 -5.04 -12.27 1.35
CA PHE A 207 -4.16 -12.84 0.33
C PHE A 207 -4.15 -14.38 0.32
N LEU A 208 -4.64 -15.03 1.38
CA LEU A 208 -4.56 -16.48 1.60
C LEU A 208 -5.04 -17.26 0.38
N HIS A 209 -4.15 -18.06 -0.19
CA HIS A 209 -4.36 -18.93 -1.36
C HIS A 209 -4.83 -18.23 -2.65
N LYS A 210 -4.72 -16.91 -2.75
CA LYS A 210 -5.10 -16.18 -3.97
C LYS A 210 -4.13 -16.40 -5.13
N ALA A 211 -2.84 -16.29 -4.88
CA ALA A 211 -1.80 -16.47 -5.91
C ALA A 211 -0.42 -16.65 -5.29
N ARG A 212 0.48 -17.27 -6.04
CA ARG A 212 1.90 -17.28 -5.71
C ARG A 212 2.56 -15.99 -6.17
N VAL A 213 3.50 -15.47 -5.37
CA VAL A 213 4.13 -14.17 -5.60
C VAL A 213 4.82 -14.08 -6.96
N TRP A 214 5.39 -15.16 -7.48
CA TRP A 214 6.06 -15.18 -8.79
C TRP A 214 5.11 -14.99 -9.99
N TYR A 215 3.80 -15.19 -9.82
CA TYR A 215 2.79 -14.88 -10.81
C TYR A 215 2.32 -13.42 -10.79
N LEU A 216 2.77 -12.66 -9.78
CA LEU A 216 2.34 -11.29 -9.54
C LEU A 216 3.41 -10.28 -9.92
N LYS A 217 2.96 -9.11 -10.34
CA LYS A 217 3.73 -7.88 -10.50
C LYS A 217 3.34 -6.91 -9.38
N ALA A 218 4.33 -6.26 -8.79
CA ALA A 218 4.12 -5.13 -7.90
C ALA A 218 4.25 -3.84 -8.70
N THR A 219 3.20 -3.03 -8.73
CA THR A 219 3.19 -1.72 -9.38
C THR A 219 3.20 -0.63 -8.32
N PRO A 220 4.17 0.32 -8.37
CA PRO A 220 4.22 1.44 -7.45
C PRO A 220 2.97 2.31 -7.58
N SER A 221 2.43 2.74 -6.44
CA SER A 221 1.24 3.59 -6.38
C SER A 221 1.24 4.45 -5.12
N VAL A 222 0.22 5.29 -4.98
CA VAL A 222 -0.02 6.14 -3.82
C VAL A 222 -1.35 5.77 -3.19
N CYS A 223 -1.37 5.63 -1.87
CA CYS A 223 -2.60 5.36 -1.13
C CYS A 223 -3.54 6.57 -1.17
N PRO A 224 -4.76 6.43 -1.71
CA PRO A 224 -5.72 7.53 -1.74
C PRO A 224 -6.60 7.61 -0.48
N GLY A 225 -6.33 6.82 0.55
CA GLY A 225 -7.19 6.71 1.73
C GLY A 225 -7.16 7.91 2.68
N CYS A 226 -6.17 8.80 2.57
CA CYS A 226 -6.09 10.07 3.29
C CYS A 226 -4.99 10.97 2.73
N GLU A 227 -4.92 12.22 3.20
CA GLU A 227 -3.94 13.24 2.79
C GLU A 227 -2.46 12.90 3.11
N ARG A 228 -2.18 11.78 3.82
CA ARG A 228 -0.80 11.29 4.03
C ARG A 228 -0.17 10.89 2.71
N GLY A 229 -0.93 10.27 1.79
CA GLY A 229 -0.41 9.84 0.49
C GLY A 229 0.71 8.81 0.60
N CYS A 230 0.56 7.80 1.47
CA CYS A 230 1.55 6.73 1.66
C CYS A 230 1.89 6.07 0.33
N THR A 231 3.18 5.84 0.07
CA THR A 231 3.59 5.05 -1.09
C THR A 231 3.32 3.57 -0.84
N ILE A 232 2.75 2.91 -1.84
CA ILE A 232 2.29 1.53 -1.78
C ILE A 232 2.71 0.74 -3.02
N GLN A 233 2.68 -0.57 -2.90
CA GLN A 233 2.76 -1.50 -4.03
C GLN A 233 1.41 -2.18 -4.22
N VAL A 234 0.86 -2.09 -5.41
CA VAL A 234 -0.36 -2.80 -5.82
C VAL A 234 0.06 -4.07 -6.55
N TRP A 235 -0.26 -5.22 -5.95
CA TRP A 235 0.10 -6.52 -6.50
C TRP A 235 -1.04 -7.07 -7.35
N HIS A 236 -0.76 -7.36 -8.61
CA HIS A 236 -1.71 -7.90 -9.57
C HIS A 236 -1.05 -8.96 -10.47
N ARG A 237 -1.86 -9.75 -11.17
CA ARG A 237 -1.34 -10.83 -12.03
C ARG A 237 -0.55 -10.27 -13.20
N LYS A 238 0.59 -10.90 -13.51
CA LYS A 238 1.38 -10.58 -14.69
C LYS A 238 0.63 -11.01 -15.97
N PRO A 239 0.69 -10.26 -17.09
CA PRO A 239 0.00 -10.61 -18.32
C PRO A 239 0.34 -11.99 -18.88
N GLU A 240 1.59 -12.42 -18.80
CA GLU A 240 2.04 -13.75 -19.24
C GLU A 240 1.43 -14.91 -18.44
N TRP A 241 0.87 -14.63 -17.25
CA TRP A 241 0.22 -15.59 -16.35
C TRP A 241 -1.29 -15.38 -16.25
N PHE A 242 -1.92 -14.70 -17.23
CA PHE A 242 -3.37 -14.55 -17.26
C PHE A 242 -4.07 -15.89 -17.39
N LEU A 243 -5.11 -16.06 -16.61
CA LEU A 243 -5.96 -17.24 -16.65
C LEU A 243 -6.77 -17.23 -17.95
N LYS A 244 -6.69 -18.31 -18.75
CA LYS A 244 -7.33 -18.40 -20.06
C LYS A 244 -8.71 -19.09 -20.01
N SER A 245 -8.98 -19.91 -19.00
CA SER A 245 -10.12 -20.83 -19.00
C SER A 245 -11.03 -20.75 -17.78
N LEU A 246 -10.65 -20.04 -16.72
CA LEU A 246 -11.40 -19.90 -15.49
C LEU A 246 -11.86 -18.46 -15.29
N ASP A 247 -12.10 -18.05 -14.06
CA ASP A 247 -12.56 -16.72 -13.75
C ASP A 247 -11.55 -15.63 -14.19
N GLN A 248 -11.75 -15.10 -15.40
CA GLN A 248 -10.87 -14.08 -15.98
C GLN A 248 -10.88 -12.76 -15.18
N ARG A 249 -11.86 -12.54 -14.30
CA ARG A 249 -11.89 -11.37 -13.41
C ARG A 249 -10.65 -11.32 -12.52
N GLN A 250 -10.06 -12.47 -12.19
CA GLN A 250 -8.81 -12.53 -11.44
C GLN A 250 -7.61 -11.92 -12.18
N ASN A 251 -7.65 -11.79 -13.50
CA ASN A 251 -6.58 -11.19 -14.30
C ASN A 251 -6.49 -9.67 -14.10
N THR A 252 -7.60 -9.05 -13.76
CA THR A 252 -7.72 -7.60 -13.53
C THR A 252 -8.04 -7.26 -12.07
N SER A 253 -7.84 -8.19 -11.14
CA SER A 253 -8.05 -7.99 -9.71
C SER A 253 -6.74 -7.69 -8.97
N ILE A 254 -6.87 -6.98 -7.86
CA ILE A 254 -5.76 -6.72 -6.95
C ILE A 254 -5.60 -7.89 -5.99
N ALA A 255 -4.44 -8.54 -6.01
CA ALA A 255 -4.16 -9.65 -5.13
C ALA A 255 -3.93 -9.19 -3.68
N ARG A 256 -3.11 -8.18 -3.49
CA ARG A 256 -2.83 -7.52 -2.21
C ARG A 256 -2.24 -6.12 -2.42
N ILE A 257 -2.21 -5.33 -1.35
CA ILE A 257 -1.49 -4.05 -1.28
C ILE A 257 -0.50 -4.12 -0.12
N THR A 258 0.74 -3.73 -0.38
CA THR A 258 1.82 -3.67 0.62
C THR A 258 2.43 -2.27 0.67
N PRO A 259 3.10 -1.87 1.76
CA PRO A 259 3.86 -0.62 1.76
C PRO A 259 4.98 -0.65 0.73
N LEU A 260 5.26 0.50 0.14
CA LEU A 260 6.52 0.81 -0.51
C LEU A 260 7.25 1.80 0.41
N GLU A 261 8.47 1.46 0.81
CA GLU A 261 9.23 2.30 1.74
C GLU A 261 9.49 3.68 1.15
N ASN A 262 9.13 4.70 1.92
CA ASN A 262 9.40 6.10 1.60
C ASN A 262 9.69 6.88 2.89
N PRO A 263 10.98 7.14 3.19
CA PRO A 263 11.36 7.83 4.42
C PRO A 263 10.71 9.22 4.59
N ALA A 264 10.38 9.90 3.49
CA ALA A 264 9.78 11.23 3.51
C ALA A 264 8.27 11.22 3.80
N VAL A 265 7.58 10.07 3.66
CA VAL A 265 6.11 10.00 3.73
C VAL A 265 5.63 9.02 4.79
N ASN A 266 5.93 7.73 4.63
CA ASN A 266 5.36 6.66 5.46
C ASN A 266 6.39 5.70 6.05
N GLY A 267 7.70 5.88 5.77
CA GLY A 267 8.68 4.85 6.08
C GLY A 267 8.26 3.51 5.47
N PRO A 268 8.46 2.39 6.17
CA PRO A 268 8.07 1.06 5.70
C PRO A 268 6.63 0.64 6.08
N TRP A 269 5.78 1.56 6.56
CA TRP A 269 4.49 1.22 7.15
C TRP A 269 3.30 1.76 6.34
N ILE A 270 2.15 1.06 6.43
CA ILE A 270 0.84 1.59 6.03
C ILE A 270 -0.24 1.15 7.02
N CYS A 271 -1.35 1.89 7.10
CA CYS A 271 -2.49 1.48 7.90
C CYS A 271 -3.30 0.35 7.21
N ASN A 272 -4.11 -0.36 7.99
CA ASN A 272 -4.95 -1.45 7.46
C ASN A 272 -5.93 -0.97 6.38
N LYS A 273 -6.49 0.26 6.52
CA LYS A 273 -7.36 0.86 5.50
C LYS A 273 -6.66 1.00 4.16
N GLY A 274 -5.37 1.37 4.15
CA GLY A 274 -4.58 1.43 2.92
C GLY A 274 -4.46 0.07 2.21
N ARG A 275 -4.49 -1.03 2.95
CA ARG A 275 -4.50 -2.39 2.38
C ARG A 275 -5.87 -2.80 1.83
N ASP A 276 -6.95 -2.25 2.40
CA ASP A 276 -8.32 -2.54 1.99
C ASP A 276 -8.76 -1.78 0.73
N LEU A 277 -7.91 -0.90 0.18
CA LEU A 277 -8.21 -0.13 -1.04
C LEU A 277 -8.55 -1.00 -2.25
N ALA A 278 -8.11 -2.27 -2.29
CA ALA A 278 -8.55 -3.22 -3.31
C ALA A 278 -10.08 -3.26 -3.42
N ARG A 279 -10.81 -3.22 -2.30
CA ARG A 279 -12.29 -3.21 -2.27
C ARG A 279 -12.88 -1.97 -2.91
N ILE A 280 -12.20 -0.82 -2.79
CA ILE A 280 -12.64 0.44 -3.39
C ILE A 280 -12.43 0.39 -4.90
N PHE A 281 -11.26 -0.04 -5.36
CA PHE A 281 -10.93 -0.11 -6.78
C PHE A 281 -11.73 -1.19 -7.54
N GLU A 282 -12.12 -2.27 -6.85
CA GLU A 282 -12.87 -3.39 -7.44
C GLU A 282 -14.39 -3.23 -7.38
N ARG A 283 -14.91 -2.07 -6.96
CA ARG A 283 -16.36 -1.77 -7.05
C ARG A 283 -16.82 -1.81 -8.50
N THR A 284 -18.12 -2.04 -8.69
CA THR A 284 -18.73 -2.08 -10.03
C THR A 284 -18.47 -0.78 -10.78
N ARG A 285 -17.81 -0.88 -11.93
CA ARG A 285 -17.44 0.24 -12.77
C ARG A 285 -18.62 0.72 -13.62
N ALA A 286 -18.71 2.04 -13.79
CA ALA A 286 -19.55 2.61 -14.82
C ALA A 286 -18.76 2.70 -16.12
N GLU A 287 -19.23 2.06 -17.18
CA GLU A 287 -18.48 1.92 -18.44
C GLU A 287 -19.17 2.62 -19.62
N GLU A 288 -20.43 3.03 -19.46
CA GLU A 288 -21.22 3.64 -20.51
C GLU A 288 -21.61 5.07 -20.17
N PRO A 289 -21.38 6.05 -21.08
CA PRO A 289 -21.96 7.40 -20.97
C PRO A 289 -23.48 7.35 -21.04
N MET A 290 -24.16 8.27 -20.33
CA MET A 290 -25.63 8.30 -20.29
C MET A 290 -26.15 9.71 -20.51
N LEU A 291 -27.33 9.79 -21.12
CA LEU A 291 -28.18 10.98 -21.14
C LEU A 291 -29.50 10.66 -20.43
N LYS A 292 -29.75 11.32 -19.29
CA LYS A 292 -30.93 11.09 -18.44
C LYS A 292 -31.17 9.60 -18.16
N GLY A 293 -30.11 8.91 -17.73
CA GLY A 293 -30.14 7.49 -17.40
C GLY A 293 -30.19 6.54 -18.59
N ARG A 294 -30.14 7.01 -19.84
CA ARG A 294 -30.11 6.15 -21.04
C ARG A 294 -28.70 6.08 -21.60
N PRO A 295 -28.13 4.89 -21.81
CA PRO A 295 -26.83 4.71 -22.44
C PRO A 295 -26.77 5.36 -23.83
N VAL A 296 -25.66 6.05 -24.12
CA VAL A 296 -25.42 6.71 -25.42
C VAL A 296 -23.93 6.61 -25.77
N GLY A 297 -23.58 6.91 -27.02
CA GLY A 297 -22.18 7.05 -27.41
C GLY A 297 -21.52 8.27 -26.76
N ILE A 298 -20.21 8.20 -26.52
CA ILE A 298 -19.44 9.28 -25.86
C ILE A 298 -19.55 10.61 -26.58
N ALA A 299 -19.58 10.61 -27.92
CA ALA A 299 -19.71 11.84 -28.74
C ALA A 299 -21.03 12.57 -28.43
N ALA A 300 -22.16 11.84 -28.40
CA ALA A 300 -23.48 12.41 -28.10
C ALA A 300 -23.53 12.97 -26.67
N ALA A 301 -22.94 12.27 -25.69
CA ALA A 301 -22.88 12.75 -24.32
C ALA A 301 -22.02 14.03 -24.19
N LEU A 302 -20.88 14.10 -24.88
CA LEU A 302 -20.02 15.28 -24.91
C LEU A 302 -20.68 16.46 -25.62
N ASP A 303 -21.40 16.22 -26.73
CA ASP A 303 -22.11 17.29 -27.45
C ASP A 303 -23.21 17.90 -26.57
N GLU A 304 -24.00 17.07 -25.88
CA GLU A 304 -25.02 17.57 -24.95
C GLU A 304 -24.38 18.29 -23.75
N ALA A 305 -23.28 17.77 -23.18
CA ALA A 305 -22.59 18.45 -22.09
C ALA A 305 -22.09 19.84 -22.51
N ARG A 306 -21.46 19.96 -23.71
CA ARG A 306 -21.01 21.23 -24.27
C ARG A 306 -22.18 22.20 -24.51
N ARG A 307 -23.32 21.70 -25.00
CA ARG A 307 -24.54 22.49 -25.19
C ARG A 307 -25.02 23.04 -23.86
N LEU A 308 -25.06 22.22 -22.79
CA LEU A 308 -25.44 22.66 -21.46
C LEU A 308 -24.48 23.71 -20.91
N ILE A 309 -23.19 23.52 -21.04
CA ILE A 309 -22.13 24.45 -20.59
C ILE A 309 -22.29 25.80 -21.33
N GLY A 310 -22.47 25.77 -22.65
CA GLY A 310 -22.61 27.00 -23.45
C GLY A 310 -23.93 27.79 -23.19
N ALA A 311 -24.95 27.13 -22.66
CA ALA A 311 -26.23 27.76 -22.32
C ALA A 311 -26.31 28.27 -20.86
N ALA A 312 -25.37 27.83 -20.00
CA ALA A 312 -25.39 28.15 -18.58
C ALA A 312 -25.00 29.61 -18.30
N ARG A 313 -25.65 30.23 -17.34
CA ARG A 313 -25.39 31.61 -16.86
C ARG A 313 -24.70 31.63 -15.50
N HIS A 314 -25.03 30.67 -14.66
CA HIS A 314 -24.50 30.52 -13.30
C HIS A 314 -24.04 29.09 -13.05
N PRO A 315 -23.02 28.60 -13.79
CA PRO A 315 -22.54 27.25 -13.65
C PRO A 315 -21.63 27.10 -12.44
N VAL A 316 -21.84 26.04 -11.65
CA VAL A 316 -21.04 25.66 -10.49
C VAL A 316 -20.35 24.33 -10.77
N ALA A 317 -19.09 24.18 -10.39
CA ALA A 317 -18.36 22.91 -10.46
C ALA A 317 -17.89 22.44 -9.09
N LEU A 318 -18.15 21.17 -8.81
CA LEU A 318 -17.68 20.47 -7.63
C LEU A 318 -16.49 19.61 -8.00
N VAL A 319 -15.28 20.08 -7.64
CA VAL A 319 -14.01 19.50 -8.02
C VAL A 319 -13.59 18.43 -7.04
N SER A 320 -13.16 17.26 -7.54
CA SER A 320 -12.75 16.12 -6.74
C SER A 320 -11.38 16.30 -6.11
N ASN A 321 -11.25 15.99 -4.82
CA ASN A 321 -9.96 15.85 -4.14
C ASN A 321 -9.21 14.54 -4.48
N TRP A 322 -9.82 13.66 -5.27
CA TRP A 322 -9.21 12.43 -5.78
C TRP A 322 -8.60 12.59 -7.17
N GLY A 323 -8.74 13.76 -7.78
CA GLY A 323 -8.04 14.08 -9.01
C GLY A 323 -6.53 14.10 -8.81
N SER A 324 -5.78 13.59 -9.80
CA SER A 324 -4.33 13.77 -9.82
C SER A 324 -3.95 15.25 -10.02
N ASN A 325 -2.68 15.60 -9.78
CA ASN A 325 -2.19 16.95 -10.05
C ASN A 325 -2.50 17.37 -11.49
N GLU A 326 -2.25 16.48 -12.44
CA GLU A 326 -2.47 16.69 -13.89
C GLU A 326 -3.95 16.90 -14.23
N GLU A 327 -4.81 16.12 -13.60
CA GLU A 327 -6.27 16.24 -13.79
C GLU A 327 -6.78 17.55 -13.20
N LEU A 328 -6.35 17.94 -12.00
CA LEU A 328 -6.73 19.19 -11.34
C LEU A 328 -6.23 20.41 -12.14
N GLU A 329 -4.99 20.39 -12.62
CA GLU A 329 -4.41 21.44 -13.46
C GLU A 329 -5.12 21.55 -14.81
N THR A 330 -5.46 20.41 -15.42
CA THR A 330 -6.22 20.38 -16.68
C THR A 330 -7.62 20.89 -16.48
N PHE A 331 -8.31 20.50 -15.39
CA PHE A 331 -9.62 21.05 -15.05
C PHE A 331 -9.55 22.56 -14.91
N LYS A 332 -8.61 23.08 -14.12
CA LYS A 332 -8.42 24.52 -13.91
C LYS A 332 -8.20 25.26 -15.22
N ARG A 333 -7.31 24.75 -16.06
CA ARG A 333 -7.00 25.37 -17.37
C ARG A 333 -8.18 25.34 -18.35
N CYS A 334 -8.93 24.24 -18.41
CA CYS A 334 -9.98 24.03 -19.40
C CYS A 334 -11.35 24.59 -18.99
N LEU A 335 -11.69 24.50 -17.72
CA LEU A 335 -13.04 24.76 -17.20
C LEU A 335 -13.07 25.79 -16.05
N GLY A 336 -11.93 26.12 -15.45
CA GLY A 336 -11.84 26.93 -14.26
C GLY A 336 -12.33 28.38 -14.40
N GLU A 337 -12.36 28.92 -15.62
CA GLU A 337 -12.93 30.26 -15.91
C GLU A 337 -14.42 30.21 -16.26
N VAL A 338 -14.92 29.04 -16.66
CA VAL A 338 -16.32 28.83 -17.04
C VAL A 338 -17.18 28.59 -15.83
N PHE A 339 -16.66 27.86 -14.83
CA PHE A 339 -17.41 27.46 -13.65
C PHE A 339 -16.94 28.20 -12.39
N HIS A 340 -17.89 28.49 -11.52
CA HIS A 340 -17.58 28.78 -10.13
C HIS A 340 -17.18 27.47 -9.43
N CYS A 341 -15.89 27.31 -9.13
CA CYS A 341 -15.31 26.02 -8.72
C CYS A 341 -15.22 25.91 -7.19
N HIS A 342 -15.79 24.84 -6.64
CA HIS A 342 -15.62 24.45 -5.23
C HIS A 342 -14.93 23.11 -5.12
N VAL A 343 -13.94 23.01 -4.26
CA VAL A 343 -13.31 21.73 -3.92
C VAL A 343 -14.20 21.01 -2.90
N LYS A 344 -14.73 19.87 -3.28
CA LYS A 344 -15.53 19.03 -2.39
C LYS A 344 -14.70 17.92 -1.74
N ARG A 345 -15.23 17.34 -0.68
CA ARG A 345 -14.68 16.12 -0.09
C ARG A 345 -15.37 14.91 -0.69
N ASP A 346 -14.59 14.02 -1.31
CA ASP A 346 -15.10 12.76 -1.88
C ASP A 346 -15.32 11.71 -0.79
N TRP A 347 -14.49 11.74 0.25
CA TRP A 347 -14.58 10.83 1.39
C TRP A 347 -14.61 11.59 2.71
N LEU A 348 -15.48 11.12 3.59
CA LEU A 348 -15.52 11.47 5.01
C LEU A 348 -15.11 10.26 5.84
N PRO A 349 -14.62 10.43 7.09
CA PRO A 349 -14.42 9.33 8.00
C PRO A 349 -15.72 8.54 8.21
N GLU A 350 -15.60 7.19 8.18
CA GLU A 350 -16.72 6.30 8.52
C GLU A 350 -16.96 6.29 10.04
N ASP A 351 -18.19 5.94 10.46
CA ASP A 351 -18.52 5.79 11.87
C ASP A 351 -17.61 4.74 12.52
N GLY A 352 -17.01 5.10 13.65
CA GLY A 352 -16.04 4.24 14.35
C GLY A 352 -14.64 4.21 13.73
N GLU A 353 -14.41 4.88 12.60
CA GLU A 353 -13.08 5.01 12.02
C GLU A 353 -12.18 5.93 12.87
N ARG A 354 -10.90 5.53 13.04
CA ARG A 354 -9.91 6.42 13.64
C ARG A 354 -9.70 7.63 12.73
N VAL A 355 -10.09 8.80 13.24
CA VAL A 355 -10.03 10.03 12.47
C VAL A 355 -8.59 10.43 12.16
N GLN A 356 -7.73 10.43 13.22
CA GLN A 356 -6.31 10.81 13.11
C GLN A 356 -5.47 10.12 14.20
N ASP A 357 -4.18 9.95 13.95
CA ASP A 357 -3.19 9.56 14.95
C ASP A 357 -1.82 10.22 14.69
N ASP A 358 -0.86 9.92 15.57
CA ASP A 358 0.50 10.48 15.49
C ASP A 358 1.41 9.70 14.52
N LEU A 359 0.97 8.53 14.02
CA LEU A 359 1.80 7.71 13.15
C LEU A 359 1.56 8.05 11.67
N LEU A 360 0.45 7.60 11.08
CA LEU A 360 0.21 7.80 9.65
C LEU A 360 -1.20 8.30 9.32
N ILE A 361 -2.21 7.96 10.12
CA ILE A 361 -3.60 8.26 9.79
C ILE A 361 -3.86 9.76 9.92
N ARG A 362 -4.44 10.36 8.88
CA ARG A 362 -4.78 11.77 8.82
C ARG A 362 -6.30 11.98 8.79
N ALA A 363 -6.73 13.14 9.27
CA ALA A 363 -8.14 13.49 9.38
C ALA A 363 -8.81 13.67 8.01
N ASP A 364 -8.14 14.31 7.07
CA ASP A 364 -8.64 14.44 5.70
C ASP A 364 -8.44 13.10 4.96
N LYS A 365 -9.56 12.46 4.59
CA LYS A 365 -9.60 11.15 3.93
C LYS A 365 -9.46 11.25 2.41
N ASN A 366 -9.02 12.38 1.90
CA ASN A 366 -8.83 12.62 0.48
C ASN A 366 -7.32 12.77 0.16
N PRO A 367 -6.82 12.19 -0.93
CA PRO A 367 -5.39 12.06 -1.17
C PRO A 367 -4.70 13.36 -1.61
N ASN A 368 -5.41 14.26 -2.30
CA ASN A 368 -4.82 15.39 -3.02
C ASN A 368 -5.44 16.74 -2.65
N SER A 369 -5.93 16.88 -1.43
CA SER A 369 -6.52 18.12 -0.94
C SER A 369 -5.56 19.30 -0.96
N ALA A 370 -4.25 19.06 -0.77
CA ALA A 370 -3.24 20.11 -0.82
C ALA A 370 -3.18 20.78 -2.20
N LYS A 371 -3.09 20.00 -3.28
CA LYS A 371 -3.05 20.52 -4.64
C LYS A 371 -4.38 21.14 -5.06
N ALA A 372 -5.50 20.54 -4.67
CA ALA A 372 -6.82 21.07 -4.96
C ALA A 372 -7.02 22.47 -4.32
N ARG A 373 -6.59 22.66 -3.06
CA ARG A 373 -6.64 23.97 -2.37
C ARG A 373 -5.72 25.00 -3.00
N GLU A 374 -4.52 24.59 -3.46
CA GLU A 374 -3.60 25.46 -4.18
C GLU A 374 -4.23 26.06 -5.44
N LEU A 375 -4.96 25.24 -6.20
CA LEU A 375 -5.51 25.63 -7.50
C LEU A 375 -6.84 26.38 -7.41
N PHE A 376 -7.72 26.01 -6.48
CA PHE A 376 -9.13 26.47 -6.48
C PHE A 376 -9.51 27.38 -5.32
N HIS A 377 -8.67 27.57 -4.31
CA HIS A 377 -8.83 28.49 -3.17
C HIS A 377 -10.12 28.33 -2.32
N GLU A 378 -11.20 27.76 -2.85
CA GLU A 378 -12.47 27.56 -2.18
C GLU A 378 -12.60 26.10 -1.73
N VAL A 379 -12.62 25.89 -0.42
CA VAL A 379 -12.80 24.56 0.19
C VAL A 379 -13.93 24.63 1.18
N GLY A 380 -14.96 23.84 0.96
CA GLY A 380 -16.10 23.79 1.87
C GLY A 380 -17.38 23.31 1.19
N ASP A 381 -18.50 23.49 1.89
CA ASP A 381 -19.81 23.23 1.28
C ASP A 381 -20.05 24.24 0.17
N PRO A 382 -20.29 23.78 -1.06
CA PRO A 382 -20.54 24.65 -2.19
C PRO A 382 -21.85 25.45 -1.97
N VAL A 383 -21.79 26.73 -2.29
CA VAL A 383 -23.00 27.53 -2.37
C VAL A 383 -23.69 27.21 -3.69
N ILE A 384 -24.69 26.33 -3.63
CA ILE A 384 -25.61 26.06 -4.73
C ILE A 384 -26.93 26.70 -4.34
N ASP A 385 -27.26 27.81 -4.95
CA ASP A 385 -28.44 28.58 -4.69
C ASP A 385 -29.52 28.41 -5.79
N GLU A 386 -30.68 29.05 -5.61
CA GLU A 386 -31.75 28.98 -6.59
C GLU A 386 -31.40 29.61 -7.95
N GLY A 387 -30.36 30.41 -8.03
CA GLY A 387 -29.85 30.98 -9.28
C GLY A 387 -28.97 30.03 -10.10
N THR A 388 -28.46 28.98 -9.49
CA THR A 388 -27.61 27.99 -10.16
C THR A 388 -28.40 27.23 -11.23
N ASP A 389 -27.93 27.26 -12.47
CA ASP A 389 -28.61 26.65 -13.61
C ASP A 389 -27.87 25.42 -14.19
N LEU A 390 -26.59 25.23 -13.82
CA LEU A 390 -25.79 24.05 -14.16
C LEU A 390 -24.86 23.68 -13.04
N VAL A 391 -24.83 22.39 -12.68
CA VAL A 391 -23.87 21.81 -11.72
C VAL A 391 -23.05 20.73 -12.40
N LEU A 392 -21.72 20.90 -12.44
CA LEU A 392 -20.80 19.85 -12.82
C LEU A 392 -20.26 19.18 -11.55
N VAL A 393 -20.53 17.89 -11.38
CA VAL A 393 -20.02 17.10 -10.25
C VAL A 393 -18.92 16.18 -10.77
N TRP A 394 -17.73 16.33 -10.26
CA TRP A 394 -16.62 15.41 -10.54
C TRP A 394 -16.29 14.60 -9.29
N GLY A 395 -16.35 13.27 -9.39
CA GLY A 395 -16.13 12.32 -8.30
C GLY A 395 -17.36 12.13 -7.39
N GLU A 396 -17.19 11.32 -6.37
CA GLU A 396 -18.23 10.86 -5.45
C GLU A 396 -18.52 11.84 -4.31
N GLY A 397 -19.42 11.46 -3.41
CA GLY A 397 -19.63 12.13 -2.11
C GLY A 397 -20.47 13.40 -2.16
N PHE A 398 -21.26 13.62 -3.23
CA PHE A 398 -22.19 14.74 -3.31
C PHE A 398 -23.65 14.27 -3.37
N ASP A 399 -24.47 14.84 -2.52
CA ASP A 399 -25.92 14.59 -2.48
C ASP A 399 -26.64 15.44 -3.54
N PHE A 400 -27.19 14.79 -4.56
CA PHE A 400 -27.94 15.45 -5.64
C PHE A 400 -29.26 16.07 -5.19
N ALA A 401 -29.78 15.74 -4.00
CA ALA A 401 -30.93 16.41 -3.43
C ALA A 401 -30.64 17.90 -3.14
N ARG A 402 -29.39 18.30 -3.07
CA ARG A 402 -28.97 19.72 -2.90
C ARG A 402 -28.99 20.52 -4.19
N VAL A 403 -29.15 19.86 -5.35
CA VAL A 403 -29.23 20.55 -6.65
C VAL A 403 -30.61 21.15 -6.84
N PRO A 404 -30.74 22.45 -7.20
CA PRO A 404 -32.02 23.04 -7.53
C PRO A 404 -32.73 22.29 -8.65
N ARG A 405 -34.05 22.13 -8.56
CA ARG A 405 -34.84 21.32 -9.52
C ARG A 405 -34.68 21.76 -10.98
N GLN A 406 -34.45 23.06 -11.20
CA GLN A 406 -34.28 23.66 -12.53
C GLN A 406 -32.85 23.48 -13.07
N ALA A 407 -31.86 23.26 -12.22
CA ALA A 407 -30.48 23.15 -12.63
C ALA A 407 -30.23 21.83 -13.36
N LYS A 408 -29.36 21.88 -14.37
CA LYS A 408 -28.86 20.71 -15.09
C LYS A 408 -27.66 20.11 -14.37
N VAL A 409 -27.44 18.79 -14.50
CA VAL A 409 -26.34 18.11 -13.88
C VAL A 409 -25.47 17.39 -14.92
N ILE A 410 -24.20 17.71 -14.93
CA ILE A 410 -23.15 16.91 -15.59
C ILE A 410 -22.40 16.16 -14.51
N PHE A 411 -22.40 14.83 -14.56
CA PHE A 411 -21.75 13.99 -13.57
C PHE A 411 -20.60 13.19 -14.20
N ILE A 412 -19.39 13.35 -13.65
CA ILE A 412 -18.19 12.63 -14.06
C ILE A 412 -17.79 11.74 -12.90
N ASN A 413 -17.91 10.42 -13.06
CA ASN A 413 -17.57 9.44 -12.03
C ASN A 413 -17.10 8.12 -12.64
N SER A 414 -16.51 7.27 -11.81
CA SER A 414 -15.90 6.00 -12.24
C SER A 414 -16.71 4.77 -11.87
N TYR A 415 -17.64 4.90 -10.93
CA TYR A 415 -18.37 3.76 -10.37
C TYR A 415 -19.86 3.84 -10.61
N LEU A 416 -20.49 2.67 -10.68
CA LEU A 416 -21.92 2.57 -10.87
C LEU A 416 -22.65 2.94 -9.56
N GLN A 417 -23.46 4.00 -9.63
CA GLN A 417 -24.23 4.55 -8.52
C GLN A 417 -25.62 4.99 -9.03
N PRO A 418 -26.65 5.07 -8.17
CA PRO A 418 -27.98 5.57 -8.56
C PRO A 418 -27.93 6.96 -9.21
N GLU A 419 -27.04 7.82 -8.74
CA GLU A 419 -26.85 9.20 -9.20
C GLU A 419 -26.46 9.26 -10.68
N ASN A 420 -25.79 8.23 -11.23
CA ASN A 420 -25.44 8.21 -12.66
C ASN A 420 -26.67 8.31 -13.56
N GLY A 421 -27.79 7.68 -13.16
CA GLY A 421 -29.06 7.75 -13.88
C GLY A 421 -29.87 9.03 -13.68
N HIS A 422 -29.58 9.78 -12.62
CA HIS A 422 -30.27 11.03 -12.30
C HIS A 422 -29.64 12.26 -12.96
N ALA A 423 -28.38 12.16 -13.42
CA ALA A 423 -27.71 13.23 -14.13
C ALA A 423 -28.31 13.46 -15.53
N ASP A 424 -28.36 14.72 -16.00
CA ASP A 424 -28.72 15.02 -17.39
C ASP A 424 -27.66 14.44 -18.34
N VAL A 425 -26.36 14.53 -17.98
CA VAL A 425 -25.25 13.92 -18.69
C VAL A 425 -24.36 13.18 -17.68
N PHE A 426 -24.10 11.90 -17.91
CA PHE A 426 -23.13 11.11 -17.18
C PHE A 426 -21.95 10.72 -18.08
N LEU A 427 -20.72 10.94 -17.58
CA LEU A 427 -19.46 10.63 -18.27
C LEU A 427 -18.59 9.71 -17.40
N PRO A 428 -18.31 8.46 -17.84
CA PRO A 428 -17.49 7.53 -17.09
C PRO A 428 -16.00 7.89 -17.18
N ALA A 429 -15.34 7.96 -16.02
CA ALA A 429 -13.93 8.29 -15.90
C ALA A 429 -13.07 7.09 -15.43
N SER A 430 -11.78 7.08 -15.81
CA SER A 430 -10.81 6.10 -15.36
C SER A 430 -10.51 6.24 -13.86
N ILE A 431 -10.15 5.11 -13.22
CA ILE A 431 -9.69 5.09 -11.83
C ILE A 431 -8.16 5.16 -11.74
N GLN A 432 -7.64 5.37 -10.56
CA GLN A 432 -6.21 5.47 -10.30
C GLN A 432 -5.40 4.30 -10.85
N THR A 433 -5.90 3.07 -10.74
CA THR A 433 -5.19 1.87 -11.24
C THR A 433 -5.17 1.72 -12.77
N GLU A 434 -5.84 2.60 -13.50
CA GLU A 434 -5.93 2.61 -14.98
C GLU A 434 -5.16 3.78 -15.61
N ARG A 435 -4.53 4.64 -14.81
CA ARG A 435 -3.80 5.81 -15.29
C ARG A 435 -2.55 6.08 -14.49
N ARG A 436 -1.65 6.87 -15.06
CA ARG A 436 -0.53 7.47 -14.36
C ARG A 436 -0.92 8.84 -13.83
N GLY A 437 -0.36 9.26 -12.70
CA GLY A 437 -0.53 10.60 -12.18
C GLY A 437 0.26 10.82 -10.89
N HIS A 438 0.12 12.02 -10.32
CA HIS A 438 0.77 12.41 -9.09
C HIS A 438 -0.25 12.90 -8.07
N TYR A 439 0.03 12.63 -6.79
CA TYR A 439 -0.65 13.29 -5.66
C TYR A 439 0.35 14.12 -4.86
N THR A 440 -0.10 15.27 -4.39
CA THR A 440 0.63 16.13 -3.46
C THR A 440 0.04 15.95 -2.08
N ASN A 441 0.82 15.42 -1.14
CA ASN A 441 0.36 15.18 0.21
C ASN A 441 0.27 16.47 1.04
N PHE A 442 -0.22 16.40 2.28
CA PHE A 442 -0.36 17.54 3.19
C PHE A 442 0.95 18.27 3.53
N GLN A 443 2.10 17.65 3.31
CA GLN A 443 3.45 18.21 3.50
C GLN A 443 4.04 18.80 2.21
N GLY A 444 3.32 18.77 1.10
CA GLY A 444 3.81 19.20 -0.21
C GLY A 444 4.68 18.16 -0.93
N VAL A 445 4.81 16.95 -0.40
CA VAL A 445 5.57 15.87 -1.07
C VAL A 445 4.74 15.30 -2.21
N VAL A 446 5.34 15.30 -3.41
CA VAL A 446 4.72 14.77 -4.62
C VAL A 446 5.11 13.30 -4.79
N SER A 447 4.13 12.42 -4.94
CA SER A 447 4.32 10.98 -5.17
C SER A 447 3.59 10.52 -6.41
N VAL A 448 4.22 9.63 -7.19
CA VAL A 448 3.69 9.10 -8.45
C VAL A 448 2.95 7.79 -8.23
N PHE A 449 1.86 7.59 -8.96
CA PHE A 449 1.20 6.30 -9.12
C PHE A 449 1.19 5.87 -10.59
N GLU A 450 1.39 4.58 -10.82
CA GLU A 450 1.47 3.98 -12.14
C GLU A 450 0.26 3.08 -12.41
N PRO A 451 -0.16 2.90 -13.69
CA PRO A 451 -1.27 2.04 -14.03
C PRO A 451 -0.95 0.56 -13.77
N CYS A 452 -1.89 -0.14 -13.16
CA CYS A 452 -1.88 -1.59 -12.99
C CYS A 452 -2.56 -2.30 -14.15
N PHE A 453 -3.58 -1.66 -14.72
CA PHE A 453 -4.48 -2.23 -15.73
C PHE A 453 -4.71 -1.22 -16.84
N GLU A 454 -5.11 -1.72 -18.01
CA GLU A 454 -5.66 -0.88 -19.07
C GLU A 454 -7.03 -0.34 -18.66
N LYS A 455 -7.36 0.86 -19.11
CA LYS A 455 -8.68 1.44 -18.87
C LYS A 455 -9.77 0.61 -19.54
N LYS A 456 -10.94 0.57 -18.92
CA LYS A 456 -12.11 -0.13 -19.47
C LYS A 456 -12.57 0.47 -20.79
N PRO A 457 -13.12 -0.34 -21.71
CA PRO A 457 -13.80 0.18 -22.90
C PRO A 457 -14.91 1.16 -22.52
N GLY A 458 -15.11 2.21 -23.29
CA GLY A 458 -16.12 3.23 -23.02
C GLY A 458 -15.77 4.27 -21.94
N VAL A 459 -14.73 4.02 -21.14
CA VAL A 459 -14.22 4.93 -20.12
C VAL A 459 -13.17 5.88 -20.72
N SER A 460 -13.17 7.14 -20.31
CA SER A 460 -12.18 8.14 -20.69
C SER A 460 -11.31 8.57 -19.52
N HIS A 461 -10.09 9.06 -19.78
CA HIS A 461 -9.34 9.75 -18.73
C HIS A 461 -10.01 11.11 -18.45
N ALA A 462 -10.03 11.52 -17.20
CA ALA A 462 -10.69 12.78 -16.82
C ALA A 462 -10.09 14.00 -17.56
N GLU A 463 -8.78 14.02 -17.75
CA GLU A 463 -8.12 15.07 -18.54
C GLU A 463 -8.66 15.19 -19.96
N ASP A 464 -8.92 14.05 -20.64
CA ASP A 464 -9.46 14.05 -22.00
C ASP A 464 -10.91 14.54 -22.02
N LEU A 465 -11.70 14.20 -20.99
CA LEU A 465 -13.05 14.72 -20.81
C LEU A 465 -13.03 16.24 -20.64
N PHE A 466 -12.16 16.78 -19.79
CA PHE A 466 -12.08 18.24 -19.56
C PHE A 466 -11.66 18.99 -20.82
N LYS A 467 -10.68 18.49 -21.56
CA LYS A 467 -10.29 19.07 -22.86
C LYS A 467 -11.44 19.02 -23.87
N ALA A 468 -12.17 17.91 -23.94
CA ALA A 468 -13.30 17.74 -24.81
C ALA A 468 -14.48 18.67 -24.46
N LEU A 469 -14.73 18.88 -23.18
CA LEU A 469 -15.80 19.78 -22.69
C LEU A 469 -15.49 21.25 -22.96
N ALA A 470 -14.22 21.66 -22.96
CA ALA A 470 -13.79 23.03 -23.26
C ALA A 470 -13.81 23.38 -24.75
N THR A 471 -13.85 22.37 -25.64
CA THR A 471 -13.91 22.60 -27.10
C THR A 471 -15.31 23.11 -27.49
N PRO A 472 -15.46 24.19 -28.26
CA PRO A 472 -16.76 24.65 -28.71
C PRO A 472 -17.55 23.52 -29.40
N ALA A 473 -18.88 23.51 -29.22
CA ALA A 473 -19.75 22.57 -29.93
C ALA A 473 -19.55 22.73 -31.43
N ARG A 474 -19.37 21.60 -32.15
CA ARG A 474 -19.40 21.65 -33.59
C ARG A 474 -20.79 22.13 -34.02
N GLU A 475 -20.85 23.26 -34.70
CA GLU A 475 -22.08 23.64 -35.43
C GLU A 475 -22.41 22.51 -36.41
N HIS A 476 -23.51 21.83 -36.19
CA HIS A 476 -24.02 20.87 -37.15
C HIS A 476 -24.46 21.66 -38.38
N ALA A 477 -23.66 21.63 -39.44
CA ALA A 477 -23.97 22.13 -40.77
C ALA A 477 -25.00 21.21 -41.44
#